data_95c43cde1769dd60920210247a9ae0c5
#
_entry.id   95c43cde1769dd60920210247a9ae0c5
#
_cell.length_a   1.000
_cell.length_b   1.000
_cell.length_c   1.000
_cell.angle_alpha   90.00
_cell.angle_beta   90.00
_cell.angle_gamma   90.00
#
_symmetry.space_group_name_H-M   'P 1'
#
loop_
_entity.id
_entity.type
_entity.pdbx_description
1 polymer ?
#
loop_
_entity_poly.entity_id
_entity_poly.type
_entity_poly.pdbx_seq_one_letter_code
_entity_poly.pdbx_strand_id
1 'polypeptide(L)'
;MSDQQPAPAVCPGCQNEDSLLLPCGHRLCSSCLELCQITLKGHPRSPNRQAQNTARLIKENFEKLHQFLHDEETSVLRALSEEEEQKSQKMKEQMDRLTDEITTLKETLTSAEEAMSAEDMPFLKSYKKTSERMDCTVQDPVEISESLIDVAKHLGSLKFRVWEKMQSAVTYTPVILNPNTADVCVSLSDDLTTIRYSEEEQLLPENPERFSFYECVLGSEGLVSGRHSWDVEVGDCSEWALGVVKESVQRKEWFPPSPERGMWTVGLYGGEYRARTPTSAPLKLKKKPQKIRVQLDCEAGRVTFSDAADNSIIYKYKNKFTEKVFPYFSNTCKRHPMHILAEKVSVYTE
;
A
#
# COMPACT_ATOMS: atom_id res chain seq x y z
N MET A 1 -22.68 -33.25 -58.23
CA MET A 1 -22.40 -33.43 -56.78
C MET A 1 -20.90 -33.72 -56.73
N SER A 2 -20.12 -32.73 -56.48
CA SER A 2 -18.65 -32.82 -56.36
C SER A 2 -18.30 -33.09 -54.89
N ASP A 3 -17.81 -34.30 -54.61
CA ASP A 3 -17.23 -34.68 -53.34
C ASP A 3 -16.01 -33.81 -53.04
N GLN A 4 -16.15 -32.82 -52.22
CA GLN A 4 -15.02 -32.14 -51.57
C GLN A 4 -14.56 -33.04 -50.43
N GLN A 5 -13.47 -33.79 -50.66
CA GLN A 5 -12.73 -34.43 -49.55
C GLN A 5 -12.25 -33.34 -48.60
N PRO A 6 -12.40 -33.53 -47.27
CA PRO A 6 -11.88 -32.63 -46.32
C PRO A 6 -10.35 -32.59 -46.44
N ALA A 7 -9.76 -31.40 -46.42
CA ALA A 7 -8.31 -31.20 -46.45
C ALA A 7 -7.61 -32.02 -45.37
N PRO A 8 -6.44 -32.62 -45.66
CA PRO A 8 -5.74 -33.45 -44.70
C PRO A 8 -5.45 -32.69 -43.40
N ALA A 9 -5.68 -33.33 -42.29
CA ALA A 9 -5.56 -32.77 -40.95
C ALA A 9 -4.08 -32.72 -40.52
N VAL A 10 -3.28 -31.81 -41.15
CA VAL A 10 -1.84 -31.67 -40.87
C VAL A 10 -1.51 -30.62 -39.83
N CYS A 11 -0.42 -30.83 -39.08
CA CYS A 11 0.13 -29.87 -38.14
C CYS A 11 0.69 -28.65 -38.89
N PRO A 12 0.23 -27.41 -38.60
CA PRO A 12 0.73 -26.21 -39.27
C PRO A 12 2.20 -25.90 -38.96
N GLY A 13 2.77 -26.45 -37.88
CA GLY A 13 4.16 -26.19 -37.47
C GLY A 13 5.19 -27.06 -38.21
N CYS A 14 4.84 -28.30 -38.58
CA CYS A 14 5.77 -29.23 -39.23
C CYS A 14 5.15 -30.08 -40.34
N GLN A 15 3.88 -29.84 -40.69
CA GLN A 15 3.11 -30.56 -41.75
C GLN A 15 2.92 -32.08 -41.49
N ASN A 16 3.14 -32.55 -40.27
CA ASN A 16 2.91 -33.95 -39.92
C ASN A 16 1.39 -34.27 -39.88
N GLU A 17 1.00 -35.41 -40.43
CA GLU A 17 -0.39 -35.86 -40.51
C GLU A 17 -0.94 -36.30 -39.16
N ASP A 18 -0.07 -36.74 -38.24
CA ASP A 18 -0.44 -37.12 -36.86
C ASP A 18 -0.67 -35.89 -35.95
N SER A 19 -1.76 -35.16 -36.18
CA SER A 19 -2.09 -34.00 -35.42
C SER A 19 -3.30 -34.16 -34.51
N LEU A 20 -3.17 -33.70 -33.25
CA LEU A 20 -4.24 -33.67 -32.25
C LEU A 20 -5.03 -32.36 -32.38
N LEU A 21 -6.36 -32.44 -32.31
CA LEU A 21 -7.22 -31.25 -32.21
C LEU A 21 -7.25 -30.79 -30.76
N LEU A 22 -6.77 -29.58 -30.53
CA LEU A 22 -6.78 -28.96 -29.22
C LEU A 22 -8.18 -28.39 -28.89
N PRO A 23 -8.54 -28.20 -27.59
CA PRO A 23 -9.81 -27.58 -27.17
C PRO A 23 -10.03 -26.17 -27.74
N CYS A 24 -8.95 -25.47 -28.11
CA CYS A 24 -9.00 -24.16 -28.77
C CYS A 24 -9.26 -24.23 -30.30
N GLY A 25 -9.46 -25.42 -30.88
CA GLY A 25 -9.73 -25.63 -32.30
C GLY A 25 -8.47 -25.69 -33.20
N HIS A 26 -7.26 -25.53 -32.65
CA HIS A 26 -6.01 -25.66 -33.40
C HIS A 26 -5.54 -27.14 -33.43
N ARG A 27 -4.79 -27.49 -34.49
CA ARG A 27 -4.20 -28.83 -34.62
C ARG A 27 -2.68 -28.73 -34.49
N LEU A 28 -2.08 -29.55 -33.65
CA LEU A 28 -0.63 -29.68 -33.47
C LEU A 28 -0.24 -31.14 -33.29
N CYS A 29 0.88 -31.60 -33.83
CA CYS A 29 1.45 -32.88 -33.50
C CYS A 29 2.07 -32.85 -32.09
N SER A 30 2.28 -34.05 -31.50
CA SER A 30 2.82 -34.15 -30.15
C SER A 30 4.13 -33.40 -29.95
N SER A 31 5.07 -33.50 -30.91
CA SER A 31 6.36 -32.81 -30.83
C SER A 31 6.23 -31.29 -30.93
N CYS A 32 5.36 -30.77 -31.79
CA CYS A 32 5.09 -29.34 -31.88
C CYS A 32 4.32 -28.83 -30.64
N LEU A 33 3.44 -29.67 -30.08
CA LEU A 33 2.75 -29.36 -28.83
C LEU A 33 3.71 -29.28 -27.64
N GLU A 34 4.67 -30.20 -27.54
CA GLU A 34 5.73 -30.17 -26.52
C GLU A 34 6.63 -28.95 -26.69
N LEU A 35 7.04 -28.63 -27.94
CA LEU A 35 7.81 -27.42 -28.23
C LEU A 35 7.01 -26.16 -27.87
N CYS A 36 5.73 -26.08 -28.20
CA CYS A 36 4.83 -25.01 -27.79
C CYS A 36 4.71 -24.91 -26.27
N GLN A 37 4.57 -26.05 -25.56
CA GLN A 37 4.52 -26.07 -24.11
C GLN A 37 5.82 -25.62 -23.46
N ILE A 38 6.97 -26.02 -24.01
CA ILE A 38 8.29 -25.58 -23.57
C ILE A 38 8.45 -24.07 -23.83
N THR A 39 8.06 -23.62 -25.03
CA THR A 39 8.11 -22.19 -25.40
C THR A 39 7.15 -21.36 -24.53
N LEU A 40 5.93 -21.86 -24.28
CA LEU A 40 4.95 -21.22 -23.39
C LEU A 40 5.41 -21.20 -21.93
N LYS A 41 6.09 -22.26 -21.46
CA LYS A 41 6.69 -22.29 -20.11
C LYS A 41 7.86 -21.32 -19.96
N GLY A 42 8.61 -21.11 -21.04
CA GLY A 42 9.72 -20.15 -21.13
C GLY A 42 9.29 -18.72 -21.52
N HIS A 43 8.06 -18.55 -22.00
CA HIS A 43 7.56 -17.24 -22.43
C HIS A 43 7.47 -16.28 -21.22
N PRO A 44 7.95 -15.03 -21.36
CA PRO A 44 8.00 -14.07 -20.24
C PRO A 44 6.64 -13.84 -19.55
N ARG A 45 5.54 -14.28 -20.13
CA ARG A 45 4.17 -14.02 -19.63
C ARG A 45 3.23 -15.24 -19.73
N SER A 46 3.76 -16.46 -19.55
CA SER A 46 2.90 -17.63 -19.34
C SER A 46 2.13 -17.46 -18.00
N PRO A 47 0.95 -18.07 -17.82
CA PRO A 47 0.22 -18.09 -16.53
C PRO A 47 1.11 -18.48 -15.36
N ASN A 48 2.06 -19.40 -15.58
CA ASN A 48 3.02 -19.82 -14.56
C ASN A 48 3.97 -18.66 -14.15
N ARG A 49 4.49 -17.90 -15.10
CA ARG A 49 5.35 -16.76 -14.81
C ARG A 49 4.58 -15.60 -14.17
N GLN A 50 3.35 -15.37 -14.60
CA GLN A 50 2.46 -14.40 -13.96
C GLN A 50 2.23 -14.79 -12.49
N ALA A 51 1.91 -16.07 -12.21
CA ALA A 51 1.74 -16.57 -10.86
C ALA A 51 3.02 -16.44 -10.02
N GLN A 52 4.18 -16.77 -10.58
CA GLN A 52 5.48 -16.61 -9.90
C GLN A 52 5.77 -15.15 -9.56
N ASN A 53 5.54 -14.23 -10.49
CA ASN A 53 5.74 -12.80 -10.23
C ASN A 53 4.76 -12.29 -9.16
N THR A 54 3.50 -12.68 -9.23
CA THR A 54 2.49 -12.33 -8.23
C THR A 54 2.86 -12.87 -6.84
N ALA A 55 3.35 -14.13 -6.77
CA ALA A 55 3.81 -14.70 -5.51
C ALA A 55 5.02 -13.95 -4.92
N ARG A 56 5.94 -13.48 -5.76
CA ARG A 56 7.07 -12.63 -5.33
C ARG A 56 6.56 -11.31 -4.74
N LEU A 57 5.67 -10.61 -5.45
CA LEU A 57 5.11 -9.34 -5.00
C LEU A 57 4.32 -9.48 -3.69
N ILE A 58 3.57 -10.58 -3.53
CA ILE A 58 2.88 -10.88 -2.27
C ILE A 58 3.90 -10.99 -1.14
N LYS A 59 4.98 -11.78 -1.32
CA LYS A 59 6.02 -11.95 -0.30
C LYS A 59 6.69 -10.64 0.07
N GLU A 60 7.04 -9.80 -0.92
CA GLU A 60 7.65 -8.48 -0.70
C GLU A 60 6.72 -7.54 0.10
N ASN A 61 5.42 -7.59 -0.14
CA ASN A 61 4.46 -6.80 0.65
C ASN A 61 4.36 -7.30 2.10
N PHE A 62 4.33 -8.63 2.32
CA PHE A 62 4.35 -9.19 3.67
C PHE A 62 5.67 -8.88 4.39
N GLU A 63 6.80 -8.91 3.69
CA GLU A 63 8.11 -8.57 4.28
C GLU A 63 8.14 -7.13 4.81
N LYS A 64 7.56 -6.19 4.08
CA LYS A 64 7.43 -4.79 4.54
C LYS A 64 6.59 -4.68 5.83
N LEU A 65 5.52 -5.48 5.94
CA LEU A 65 4.68 -5.51 7.15
C LEU A 65 5.42 -6.17 8.32
N HIS A 66 6.16 -7.26 8.09
CA HIS A 66 6.98 -7.89 9.10
C HIS A 66 8.08 -6.96 9.61
N GLN A 67 8.74 -6.23 8.70
CA GLN A 67 9.76 -5.26 9.08
C GLN A 67 9.16 -4.13 9.94
N PHE A 68 8.01 -3.60 9.56
CA PHE A 68 7.32 -2.59 10.36
C PHE A 68 7.00 -3.10 11.78
N LEU A 69 6.47 -4.33 11.91
CA LEU A 69 6.15 -4.93 13.20
C LEU A 69 7.41 -5.16 14.04
N HIS A 70 8.50 -5.60 13.43
CA HIS A 70 9.79 -5.79 14.10
C HIS A 70 10.37 -4.47 14.62
N ASP A 71 10.29 -3.41 13.82
CA ASP A 71 10.77 -2.07 14.20
C ASP A 71 9.97 -1.50 15.38
N GLU A 72 8.63 -1.67 15.37
CA GLU A 72 7.76 -1.25 16.46
C GLU A 72 8.02 -2.06 17.74
N GLU A 73 8.18 -3.39 17.65
CA GLU A 73 8.54 -4.26 18.77
C GLU A 73 9.87 -3.80 19.38
N THR A 74 10.90 -3.62 18.56
CA THR A 74 12.23 -3.15 18.98
C THR A 74 12.15 -1.79 19.66
N SER A 75 11.33 -0.89 19.15
CA SER A 75 11.13 0.45 19.72
C SER A 75 10.51 0.40 21.11
N VAL A 76 9.47 -0.44 21.29
CA VAL A 76 8.79 -0.59 22.59
C VAL A 76 9.69 -1.27 23.62
N LEU A 77 10.41 -2.33 23.23
CA LEU A 77 11.36 -3.03 24.10
C LEU A 77 12.53 -2.13 24.53
N ARG A 78 13.03 -1.31 23.61
CA ARG A 78 14.06 -0.32 23.95
C ARG A 78 13.57 0.70 24.96
N ALA A 79 12.38 1.24 24.80
CA ALA A 79 11.79 2.18 25.75
C ALA A 79 11.60 1.56 27.15
N LEU A 80 11.26 0.27 27.21
CA LEU A 80 11.18 -0.48 28.47
C LEU A 80 12.56 -0.63 29.12
N SER A 81 13.58 -1.01 28.34
CA SER A 81 14.96 -1.18 28.85
C SER A 81 15.56 0.15 29.34
N GLU A 82 15.28 1.25 28.62
CA GLU A 82 15.70 2.59 29.07
C GLU A 82 15.05 2.99 30.40
N GLU A 83 13.76 2.67 30.59
CA GLU A 83 13.08 2.91 31.86
C GLU A 83 13.64 2.04 32.99
N GLU A 84 13.93 0.76 32.75
CA GLU A 84 14.54 -0.16 33.69
C GLU A 84 15.92 0.37 34.14
N GLU A 85 16.77 0.74 33.19
CA GLU A 85 18.12 1.25 33.47
C GLU A 85 18.05 2.53 34.33
N GLN A 86 17.18 3.48 33.99
CA GLN A 86 17.02 4.74 34.73
C GLN A 86 16.58 4.48 36.18
N LYS A 87 15.59 3.57 36.38
CA LYS A 87 15.08 3.26 37.73
C LYS A 87 16.07 2.47 38.53
N SER A 88 16.76 1.52 37.92
CA SER A 88 17.83 0.74 38.54
C SER A 88 18.99 1.63 38.98
N GLN A 89 19.40 2.58 38.16
CA GLN A 89 20.46 3.53 38.48
C GLN A 89 20.08 4.42 39.67
N LYS A 90 18.86 4.96 39.69
CA LYS A 90 18.36 5.76 40.81
C LYS A 90 18.37 4.96 42.11
N MET A 91 17.92 3.71 42.08
CA MET A 91 17.89 2.82 43.24
C MET A 91 19.31 2.54 43.75
N LYS A 92 20.26 2.29 42.85
CA LYS A 92 21.67 2.07 43.17
C LYS A 92 22.29 3.30 43.85
N GLU A 93 22.07 4.50 43.33
CA GLU A 93 22.55 5.76 43.90
C GLU A 93 22.03 5.97 45.32
N GLN A 94 20.75 5.62 45.57
CA GLN A 94 20.19 5.69 46.94
C GLN A 94 20.82 4.65 47.85
N MET A 95 21.03 3.41 47.40
CA MET A 95 21.69 2.37 48.20
C MET A 95 23.15 2.75 48.54
N ASP A 96 23.88 3.30 47.58
CA ASP A 96 25.25 3.75 47.79
C ASP A 96 25.29 4.87 48.85
N ARG A 97 24.41 5.87 48.73
CA ARG A 97 24.28 6.95 49.73
C ARG A 97 23.98 6.43 51.14
N LEU A 98 22.98 5.54 51.28
CA LEU A 98 22.65 4.95 52.56
C LEU A 98 23.79 4.10 53.12
N THR A 99 24.54 3.43 52.27
CA THR A 99 25.69 2.64 52.69
C THR A 99 26.81 3.53 53.23
N ASP A 100 27.05 4.67 52.58
CA ASP A 100 28.04 5.68 53.04
C ASP A 100 27.61 6.32 54.38
N GLU A 101 26.30 6.66 54.52
CA GLU A 101 25.75 7.17 55.78
C GLU A 101 25.89 6.16 56.92
N ILE A 102 25.59 4.89 56.70
CA ILE A 102 25.73 3.81 57.66
C ILE A 102 27.21 3.66 58.08
N THR A 103 28.11 3.76 57.12
CA THR A 103 29.57 3.63 57.36
C THR A 103 30.02 4.81 58.21
N THR A 104 29.63 6.04 57.90
CA THR A 104 29.98 7.24 58.65
C THR A 104 29.44 7.17 60.09
N LEU A 105 28.20 6.70 60.28
CA LEU A 105 27.57 6.55 61.58
C LEU A 105 28.30 5.50 62.43
N LYS A 106 28.72 4.37 61.82
CA LYS A 106 29.50 3.33 62.53
C LYS A 106 30.87 3.87 62.98
N GLU A 107 31.59 4.58 62.11
CA GLU A 107 32.84 5.23 62.47
C GLU A 107 32.67 6.26 63.61
N THR A 108 31.60 7.03 63.56
CA THR A 108 31.26 7.98 64.62
C THR A 108 30.97 7.30 65.93
N LEU A 109 30.19 6.20 65.90
CA LEU A 109 29.86 5.39 67.09
C LEU A 109 31.12 4.78 67.68
N THR A 110 32.00 4.14 66.87
CA THR A 110 33.25 3.56 67.36
C THR A 110 34.15 4.62 67.98
N SER A 111 34.25 5.78 67.38
CA SER A 111 35.05 6.91 67.92
C SER A 111 34.49 7.44 69.25
N ALA A 112 33.13 7.43 69.39
CA ALA A 112 32.51 7.82 70.65
C ALA A 112 32.71 6.77 71.74
N GLU A 113 32.62 5.47 71.45
CA GLU A 113 32.87 4.39 72.38
C GLU A 113 34.31 4.39 72.86
N GLU A 114 35.29 4.60 71.96
CA GLU A 114 36.71 4.77 72.30
C GLU A 114 36.93 5.97 73.22
N ALA A 115 36.30 7.13 72.90
CA ALA A 115 36.43 8.31 73.71
C ALA A 115 35.82 8.12 75.12
N MET A 116 34.70 7.42 75.23
CA MET A 116 34.04 7.10 76.52
C MET A 116 34.83 6.10 77.36
N SER A 117 35.66 5.27 76.75
CA SER A 117 36.51 4.28 77.42
C SER A 117 37.87 4.88 77.87
N ALA A 118 38.15 6.15 77.53
CA ALA A 118 39.43 6.81 77.89
C ALA A 118 39.39 7.32 79.34
N GLU A 119 40.62 7.53 79.93
CA GLU A 119 40.74 8.15 81.31
C GLU A 119 40.21 9.61 81.28
N ASP A 120 39.84 10.15 82.44
CA ASP A 120 39.16 11.44 82.63
C ASP A 120 39.82 12.62 81.84
N MET A 121 41.10 12.76 81.85
CA MET A 121 41.77 13.86 81.21
C MET A 121 41.82 13.76 79.68
N PRO A 122 42.10 12.63 79.05
CA PRO A 122 41.91 12.41 77.60
C PRO A 122 40.47 12.57 77.20
N PHE A 123 39.50 12.07 77.93
CA PHE A 123 38.06 12.20 77.69
C PHE A 123 37.63 13.68 77.61
N LEU A 124 37.96 14.49 78.63
CA LEU A 124 37.62 15.92 78.63
C LEU A 124 38.24 16.69 77.49
N LYS A 125 39.43 16.36 77.02
CA LYS A 125 40.05 17.00 75.86
C LYS A 125 39.36 16.63 74.52
N SER A 126 38.83 15.43 74.40
CA SER A 126 38.15 14.95 73.18
C SER A 126 36.65 15.20 73.19
N TYR A 127 36.05 15.46 74.37
CA TYR A 127 34.60 15.58 74.58
C TYR A 127 33.87 16.50 73.58
N LYS A 128 34.36 17.73 73.47
CA LYS A 128 33.76 18.72 72.56
C LYS A 128 33.73 18.24 71.12
N LYS A 129 34.85 17.68 70.64
CA LYS A 129 34.96 17.18 69.27
C LYS A 129 34.12 15.94 69.03
N THR A 130 34.00 15.07 70.02
CA THR A 130 33.16 13.86 69.96
C THR A 130 31.71 14.23 69.99
N SER A 131 31.28 15.16 70.92
CA SER A 131 29.93 15.65 70.99
C SER A 131 29.47 16.32 69.71
N GLU A 132 30.31 17.17 69.09
CA GLU A 132 30.00 17.82 67.79
C GLU A 132 29.86 16.82 66.64
N ARG A 133 30.58 15.66 66.71
CA ARG A 133 30.41 14.56 65.75
C ARG A 133 29.18 13.72 65.98
N MET A 134 28.73 13.59 67.21
CA MET A 134 27.51 12.86 67.58
C MET A 134 26.25 13.63 67.27
N ASP A 135 26.32 14.92 67.06
CA ASP A 135 25.21 15.81 66.67
C ASP A 135 24.89 15.69 65.17
N CYS A 136 24.94 14.44 64.69
CA CYS A 136 24.62 14.12 63.30
C CYS A 136 23.11 13.99 63.12
N THR A 137 22.51 14.79 62.27
CA THR A 137 21.13 14.62 61.83
C THR A 137 21.09 13.56 60.72
N VAL A 138 20.53 12.42 61.04
CA VAL A 138 20.21 11.39 60.00
C VAL A 138 19.03 11.92 59.21
N GLN A 139 19.19 12.02 57.92
CA GLN A 139 18.08 12.33 57.04
C GLN A 139 17.26 11.07 56.80
N ASP A 140 15.95 11.17 56.92
CA ASP A 140 15.07 10.06 56.55
C ASP A 140 15.30 9.65 55.14
N PRO A 141 15.30 8.34 54.81
CA PRO A 141 15.44 7.85 53.45
C PRO A 141 14.36 8.50 52.56
N VAL A 142 14.80 9.11 51.45
CA VAL A 142 13.85 9.64 50.47
C VAL A 142 13.08 8.47 49.87
N GLU A 143 11.77 8.46 50.03
CA GLU A 143 10.90 7.50 49.35
C GLU A 143 11.12 7.60 47.85
N ILE A 144 11.56 6.50 47.21
CA ILE A 144 11.68 6.43 45.77
C ILE A 144 10.29 6.23 45.20
N SER A 145 9.58 7.34 44.95
CA SER A 145 8.33 7.29 44.21
C SER A 145 8.61 6.76 42.79
N GLU A 146 7.69 5.95 42.26
CA GLU A 146 7.77 5.40 40.92
C GLU A 146 8.98 4.46 40.69
N SER A 147 9.39 3.71 41.73
CA SER A 147 10.54 2.76 41.60
C SER A 147 10.23 1.57 40.69
N LEU A 148 8.96 1.24 40.48
CA LEU A 148 8.54 0.14 39.63
C LEU A 148 8.31 0.59 38.18
N ILE A 149 8.47 -0.36 37.27
CA ILE A 149 8.16 -0.16 35.84
C ILE A 149 6.70 0.23 35.67
N ASP A 150 6.42 1.22 34.82
CA ASP A 150 5.06 1.57 34.41
C ASP A 150 4.57 0.58 33.32
N VAL A 151 4.10 -0.57 33.79
CA VAL A 151 3.58 -1.63 32.92
C VAL A 151 2.40 -1.14 32.07
N ALA A 152 1.56 -0.25 32.64
CA ALA A 152 0.41 0.28 31.91
C ALA A 152 0.82 1.14 30.71
N LYS A 153 1.87 1.94 30.85
CA LYS A 153 2.47 2.72 29.76
C LYS A 153 2.94 1.84 28.60
N HIS A 154 3.59 0.72 28.89
CA HIS A 154 4.15 -0.16 27.85
C HIS A 154 3.11 -1.10 27.24
N LEU A 155 2.24 -1.71 28.03
CA LEU A 155 1.27 -2.70 27.56
C LEU A 155 -0.13 -2.12 27.28
N GLY A 156 -0.46 -0.93 27.81
CA GLY A 156 -1.78 -0.34 27.66
C GLY A 156 -2.15 -0.13 26.21
N SER A 157 -3.18 -0.84 25.75
CA SER A 157 -3.66 -0.80 24.36
C SER A 157 -2.58 -1.00 23.30
N LEU A 158 -1.53 -1.79 23.61
CA LEU A 158 -0.36 -1.97 22.71
C LEU A 158 -0.77 -2.34 21.29
N LYS A 159 -1.66 -3.33 21.13
CA LYS A 159 -2.14 -3.78 19.81
C LYS A 159 -2.81 -2.64 19.04
N PHE A 160 -3.60 -1.82 19.72
CA PHE A 160 -4.27 -0.67 19.10
C PHE A 160 -3.27 0.39 18.64
N ARG A 161 -2.29 0.75 19.48
CA ARG A 161 -1.24 1.73 19.14
C ARG A 161 -0.39 1.28 17.95
N VAL A 162 -0.03 -0.01 17.91
CA VAL A 162 0.71 -0.58 16.78
C VAL A 162 -0.14 -0.53 15.50
N TRP A 163 -1.43 -0.91 15.60
CA TRP A 163 -2.36 -0.83 14.47
C TRP A 163 -2.58 0.60 14.00
N GLU A 164 -2.71 1.58 14.89
CA GLU A 164 -2.85 2.99 14.55
C GLU A 164 -1.64 3.51 13.77
N LYS A 165 -0.43 3.16 14.19
CA LYS A 165 0.81 3.49 13.47
C LYS A 165 0.88 2.77 12.11
N MET A 166 0.41 1.52 12.04
CA MET A 166 0.40 0.74 10.79
C MET A 166 -0.44 1.42 9.70
N GLN A 167 -1.47 2.18 10.04
CA GLN A 167 -2.27 2.92 9.06
C GLN A 167 -1.45 3.90 8.22
N SER A 168 -0.34 4.42 8.75
CA SER A 168 0.57 5.27 7.99
C SER A 168 1.50 4.49 7.05
N ALA A 169 1.68 3.20 7.29
CA ALA A 169 2.53 2.32 6.49
C ALA A 169 1.76 1.60 5.37
N VAL A 170 0.43 1.65 5.39
CA VAL A 170 -0.42 1.04 4.37
C VAL A 170 -1.19 2.12 3.61
N THR A 171 -1.38 1.88 2.32
CA THR A 171 -2.16 2.75 1.44
C THR A 171 -3.38 2.01 0.94
N TYR A 172 -4.53 2.68 0.92
CA TYR A 172 -5.73 2.18 0.30
C TYR A 172 -5.95 2.91 -1.03
N THR A 173 -6.06 2.15 -2.11
CA THR A 173 -6.41 2.69 -3.44
C THR A 173 -7.78 2.15 -3.83
N PRO A 174 -8.76 3.02 -4.10
CA PRO A 174 -10.14 2.61 -4.33
C PRO A 174 -10.34 1.82 -5.63
N VAL A 175 -9.40 1.92 -6.57
CA VAL A 175 -9.43 1.18 -7.83
C VAL A 175 -8.06 0.55 -8.08
N ILE A 176 -8.03 -0.75 -8.28
CA ILE A 176 -6.86 -1.52 -8.68
C ILE A 176 -7.04 -1.96 -10.14
N LEU A 177 -6.01 -1.81 -10.96
CA LEU A 177 -6.05 -2.12 -12.38
C LEU A 177 -5.97 -3.64 -12.64
N ASN A 178 -6.66 -4.10 -13.70
CA ASN A 178 -6.61 -5.50 -14.11
C ASN A 178 -5.67 -5.69 -15.32
N PRO A 179 -4.46 -6.25 -15.12
CA PRO A 179 -3.46 -6.42 -16.19
C PRO A 179 -3.96 -7.28 -17.35
N ASN A 180 -4.92 -8.17 -17.12
CA ASN A 180 -5.46 -9.03 -18.17
C ASN A 180 -6.32 -8.27 -19.18
N THR A 181 -6.81 -7.08 -18.82
CA THR A 181 -7.58 -6.21 -19.73
C THR A 181 -6.71 -5.20 -20.47
N ALA A 182 -5.47 -4.98 -20.03
CA ALA A 182 -4.57 -3.98 -20.59
C ALA A 182 -4.18 -4.29 -22.04
N ASP A 183 -4.21 -3.28 -22.90
CA ASP A 183 -3.64 -3.33 -24.23
C ASP A 183 -2.14 -3.64 -24.20
N VAL A 184 -1.58 -4.18 -25.28
CA VAL A 184 -0.17 -4.58 -25.37
C VAL A 184 0.81 -3.40 -25.24
N CYS A 185 0.38 -2.18 -25.56
CA CYS A 185 1.16 -0.95 -25.40
C CYS A 185 1.01 -0.30 -24.00
N VAL A 186 0.19 -0.90 -23.12
CA VAL A 186 -0.05 -0.39 -21.76
C VAL A 186 0.66 -1.24 -20.72
N SER A 187 1.61 -0.66 -19.99
CA SER A 187 2.28 -1.28 -18.86
C SER A 187 1.76 -0.72 -17.53
N LEU A 188 1.71 -1.57 -16.52
CA LEU A 188 1.23 -1.22 -15.18
C LEU A 188 2.36 -1.32 -14.17
N SER A 189 2.28 -0.52 -13.10
CA SER A 189 3.14 -0.68 -11.92
C SER A 189 2.83 -1.96 -11.16
N ASP A 190 3.75 -2.40 -10.31
CA ASP A 190 3.62 -3.61 -9.50
C ASP A 190 2.46 -3.54 -8.50
N ASP A 191 2.11 -2.34 -8.04
CA ASP A 191 0.95 -2.07 -7.18
C ASP A 191 -0.37 -1.89 -7.94
N LEU A 192 -0.33 -2.01 -9.29
CA LEU A 192 -1.49 -1.91 -10.19
C LEU A 192 -2.26 -0.59 -10.09
N THR A 193 -1.57 0.51 -9.79
CA THR A 193 -2.18 1.85 -9.66
C THR A 193 -1.68 2.85 -10.70
N THR A 194 -0.62 2.52 -11.44
CA THR A 194 0.02 3.40 -12.43
C THR A 194 -0.07 2.82 -13.82
N ILE A 195 -0.39 3.68 -14.80
CA ILE A 195 -0.54 3.34 -16.21
C ILE A 195 0.54 4.07 -16.99
N ARG A 196 1.35 3.32 -17.76
CA ARG A 196 2.38 3.84 -18.64
C ARG A 196 2.13 3.36 -20.06
N TYR A 197 2.28 4.25 -21.02
CA TYR A 197 2.24 3.92 -22.44
C TYR A 197 3.66 3.64 -22.95
N SER A 198 3.79 2.63 -23.81
CA SER A 198 5.01 2.31 -24.54
C SER A 198 4.66 2.02 -26.01
N GLU A 199 5.46 2.54 -26.94
CA GLU A 199 5.35 2.16 -28.37
C GLU A 199 5.82 0.74 -28.63
N GLU A 200 6.63 0.18 -27.72
CA GLU A 200 7.05 -1.20 -27.80
C GLU A 200 5.93 -2.09 -27.29
N GLU A 201 5.35 -2.86 -28.18
CA GLU A 201 4.33 -3.84 -27.84
C GLU A 201 4.90 -4.89 -26.89
N GLN A 202 4.20 -5.11 -25.80
CA GLN A 202 4.52 -6.18 -24.89
C GLN A 202 4.03 -7.51 -25.47
N LEU A 203 4.89 -8.52 -25.47
CA LEU A 203 4.51 -9.88 -25.86
C LEU A 203 3.57 -10.49 -24.79
N LEU A 204 2.29 -10.18 -24.87
CA LEU A 204 1.24 -10.67 -23.98
C LEU A 204 0.45 -11.79 -24.68
N PRO A 205 0.01 -12.82 -23.91
CA PRO A 205 -0.91 -13.81 -24.47
C PRO A 205 -2.24 -13.12 -24.80
N GLU A 206 -2.81 -13.53 -25.90
CA GLU A 206 -4.15 -13.12 -26.30
C GLU A 206 -5.17 -13.70 -25.32
N ASN A 207 -6.11 -12.89 -24.89
CA ASN A 207 -7.25 -13.30 -24.07
C ASN A 207 -8.49 -12.49 -24.44
N PRO A 208 -9.71 -12.96 -24.16
CA PRO A 208 -10.95 -12.25 -24.50
C PRO A 208 -11.10 -10.89 -23.80
N GLU A 209 -10.53 -10.77 -22.59
CA GLU A 209 -10.66 -9.58 -21.75
C GLU A 209 -9.78 -8.43 -22.22
N ARG A 210 -8.69 -8.71 -22.95
CA ARG A 210 -7.71 -7.72 -23.38
C ARG A 210 -8.27 -6.80 -24.47
N PHE A 211 -8.06 -5.51 -24.29
CA PHE A 211 -8.23 -4.56 -25.39
C PHE A 211 -7.11 -4.75 -26.42
N SER A 212 -7.45 -4.66 -27.69
CA SER A 212 -6.49 -4.76 -28.79
C SER A 212 -6.64 -3.64 -29.83
N PHE A 213 -7.44 -2.63 -29.55
CA PHE A 213 -7.64 -1.49 -30.45
C PHE A 213 -7.46 -0.13 -29.75
N TYR A 214 -7.67 -0.08 -28.45
CA TYR A 214 -7.48 1.12 -27.65
C TYR A 214 -6.42 0.85 -26.58
N GLU A 215 -5.48 1.76 -26.43
CA GLU A 215 -4.41 1.72 -25.43
C GLU A 215 -5.01 2.05 -24.06
N CYS A 216 -5.67 1.06 -23.47
CA CYS A 216 -6.44 1.23 -22.25
C CYS A 216 -6.38 0.00 -21.33
N VAL A 217 -6.90 0.19 -20.13
CA VAL A 217 -7.02 -0.85 -19.10
C VAL A 217 -8.26 -0.58 -18.25
N LEU A 218 -8.82 -1.62 -17.66
CA LEU A 218 -9.94 -1.52 -16.72
C LEU A 218 -9.50 -1.70 -15.26
N GLY A 219 -10.31 -1.16 -14.35
CA GLY A 219 -10.30 -1.56 -12.95
C GLY A 219 -10.65 -3.04 -12.81
N SER A 220 -10.17 -3.67 -11.74
CA SER A 220 -10.37 -5.11 -11.48
C SER A 220 -11.80 -5.45 -11.04
N GLU A 221 -12.47 -4.50 -10.38
CA GLU A 221 -13.81 -4.70 -9.84
C GLU A 221 -14.90 -4.08 -10.73
N GLY A 222 -15.94 -4.87 -11.01
CA GLY A 222 -17.14 -4.41 -11.66
C GLY A 222 -18.13 -3.85 -10.64
N LEU A 223 -18.56 -2.62 -10.84
CA LEU A 223 -19.42 -1.84 -9.94
C LEU A 223 -20.89 -2.00 -10.37
N VAL A 224 -21.75 -2.43 -9.45
CA VAL A 224 -23.17 -2.72 -9.71
C VAL A 224 -24.13 -1.85 -8.89
N SER A 225 -23.68 -1.39 -7.73
CA SER A 225 -24.48 -0.64 -6.76
C SER A 225 -23.61 0.30 -5.95
N GLY A 226 -24.21 1.21 -5.21
CA GLY A 226 -23.51 2.12 -4.32
C GLY A 226 -22.94 3.35 -5.01
N ARG A 227 -22.19 4.09 -4.22
CA ARG A 227 -21.45 5.27 -4.66
C ARG A 227 -19.95 5.01 -4.54
N HIS A 228 -19.26 5.26 -5.64
CA HIS A 228 -17.83 5.06 -5.75
C HIS A 228 -17.16 6.35 -6.18
N SER A 229 -15.93 6.57 -5.69
CA SER A 229 -15.14 7.74 -6.05
C SER A 229 -13.69 7.37 -6.12
N TRP A 230 -12.96 7.93 -7.08
CA TRP A 230 -11.51 7.80 -7.17
C TRP A 230 -10.92 9.04 -7.84
N ASP A 231 -9.70 9.36 -7.44
CA ASP A 231 -8.94 10.46 -8.00
C ASP A 231 -7.82 9.92 -8.90
N VAL A 232 -7.66 10.56 -10.06
CA VAL A 232 -6.64 10.18 -11.05
C VAL A 232 -5.76 11.37 -11.34
N GLU A 233 -4.47 11.23 -11.14
CA GLU A 233 -3.47 12.22 -11.53
C GLU A 233 -3.14 12.02 -13.01
N VAL A 234 -3.53 12.98 -13.84
CA VAL A 234 -3.26 13.02 -15.27
C VAL A 234 -2.05 13.91 -15.60
N GLY A 235 -1.67 14.80 -14.67
CA GLY A 235 -0.49 15.65 -14.78
C GLY A 235 -0.42 16.42 -16.09
N ASP A 236 0.76 16.40 -16.69
CA ASP A 236 1.03 17.03 -17.99
C ASP A 236 0.86 16.09 -19.18
N CYS A 237 0.12 14.99 -19.01
CA CYS A 237 -0.26 14.13 -20.12
C CYS A 237 -0.90 14.94 -21.25
N SER A 238 -0.44 14.71 -22.47
CA SER A 238 -0.95 15.35 -23.69
C SER A 238 -2.17 14.64 -24.27
N GLU A 239 -2.37 13.38 -23.93
CA GLU A 239 -3.44 12.57 -24.48
C GLU A 239 -3.82 11.45 -23.52
N TRP A 240 -5.09 11.48 -23.07
CA TRP A 240 -5.62 10.54 -22.08
C TRP A 240 -7.16 10.51 -22.11
N ALA A 241 -7.71 9.40 -21.62
CA ALA A 241 -9.13 9.29 -21.34
C ALA A 241 -9.37 8.50 -20.05
N LEU A 242 -10.41 8.85 -19.31
CA LEU A 242 -10.83 8.12 -18.13
C LEU A 242 -12.34 8.20 -17.91
N GLY A 243 -12.89 7.26 -17.13
CA GLY A 243 -14.31 7.21 -16.84
C GLY A 243 -14.78 5.82 -16.43
N VAL A 244 -15.94 5.42 -16.94
CA VAL A 244 -16.49 4.07 -16.75
C VAL A 244 -16.99 3.51 -18.07
N VAL A 245 -16.94 2.19 -18.19
CA VAL A 245 -17.45 1.43 -19.33
C VAL A 245 -18.27 0.24 -18.86
N LYS A 246 -19.24 -0.19 -19.66
CA LYS A 246 -20.02 -1.38 -19.37
C LYS A 246 -19.22 -2.68 -19.55
N GLU A 247 -19.61 -3.75 -18.85
CA GLU A 247 -18.96 -5.06 -18.92
C GLU A 247 -18.89 -5.58 -20.37
N SER A 248 -19.97 -5.42 -21.13
CA SER A 248 -20.10 -5.88 -22.52
C SER A 248 -19.47 -4.94 -23.56
N VAL A 249 -18.62 -3.96 -23.13
CA VAL A 249 -17.95 -3.06 -24.07
C VAL A 249 -17.10 -3.84 -25.05
N GLN A 250 -17.13 -3.45 -26.35
CA GLN A 250 -16.29 -4.06 -27.39
C GLN A 250 -14.81 -3.81 -27.10
N ARG A 251 -13.99 -4.88 -27.20
CA ARG A 251 -12.56 -4.84 -26.82
C ARG A 251 -11.61 -5.17 -28.00
N LYS A 252 -12.12 -5.81 -29.03
CA LYS A 252 -11.32 -6.37 -30.15
C LYS A 252 -11.44 -5.60 -31.45
N GLU A 253 -12.45 -4.76 -31.57
CA GLU A 253 -12.72 -4.03 -32.81
C GLU A 253 -12.88 -2.54 -32.53
N TRP A 254 -12.61 -1.75 -33.56
CA TRP A 254 -12.82 -0.32 -33.47
C TRP A 254 -14.30 0.04 -33.46
N PHE A 255 -14.66 0.98 -32.63
CA PHE A 255 -15.97 1.62 -32.61
C PHE A 255 -15.85 3.05 -32.09
N PRO A 256 -16.73 3.99 -32.47
CA PRO A 256 -16.73 5.34 -31.89
C PRO A 256 -17.16 5.29 -30.43
N PRO A 257 -16.30 5.73 -29.47
CA PRO A 257 -16.67 5.73 -28.06
C PRO A 257 -17.83 6.68 -27.79
N SER A 258 -18.91 6.15 -27.20
CA SER A 258 -20.09 6.94 -26.83
C SER A 258 -20.91 6.25 -25.74
N PRO A 259 -21.82 6.95 -25.03
CA PRO A 259 -22.72 6.35 -24.07
C PRO A 259 -23.60 5.24 -24.64
N GLU A 260 -24.01 5.33 -25.90
CA GLU A 260 -24.81 4.29 -26.58
C GLU A 260 -24.02 3.00 -26.78
N ARG A 261 -22.70 3.12 -26.89
CA ARG A 261 -21.76 1.99 -26.93
C ARG A 261 -21.28 1.56 -25.55
N GLY A 262 -21.79 2.19 -24.48
CA GLY A 262 -21.49 1.83 -23.09
C GLY A 262 -20.18 2.43 -22.57
N MET A 263 -19.77 3.59 -23.06
CA MET A 263 -18.60 4.32 -22.57
C MET A 263 -18.99 5.73 -22.12
N TRP A 264 -18.73 6.03 -20.86
CA TRP A 264 -18.96 7.35 -20.24
C TRP A 264 -17.62 7.91 -19.81
N THR A 265 -16.94 8.58 -20.73
CA THR A 265 -15.55 9.00 -20.53
C THR A 265 -15.35 10.47 -20.90
N VAL A 266 -14.41 11.09 -20.21
CA VAL A 266 -13.84 12.39 -20.57
C VAL A 266 -12.35 12.20 -20.86
N GLY A 267 -11.77 13.11 -21.63
CA GLY A 267 -10.34 13.03 -21.95
C GLY A 267 -9.81 14.28 -22.63
N LEU A 268 -8.49 14.25 -22.82
CA LEU A 268 -7.73 15.22 -23.59
C LEU A 268 -7.27 14.54 -24.88
N TYR A 269 -7.62 15.12 -26.01
CA TYR A 269 -7.33 14.59 -27.35
C TYR A 269 -6.90 15.71 -28.28
N GLY A 270 -5.68 15.62 -28.81
CA GLY A 270 -5.16 16.66 -29.69
C GLY A 270 -5.18 18.07 -29.06
N GLY A 271 -4.97 18.17 -27.77
CA GLY A 271 -4.99 19.45 -27.01
C GLY A 271 -6.39 19.96 -26.62
N GLU A 272 -7.46 19.24 -26.93
CA GLU A 272 -8.81 19.62 -26.60
C GLU A 272 -9.44 18.66 -25.56
N TYR A 273 -10.00 19.21 -24.51
CA TYR A 273 -10.80 18.44 -23.55
C TYR A 273 -12.17 18.13 -24.15
N ARG A 274 -12.54 16.86 -24.10
CA ARG A 274 -13.80 16.38 -24.67
C ARG A 274 -14.51 15.38 -23.78
N ALA A 275 -15.83 15.44 -23.73
CA ALA A 275 -16.67 14.35 -23.26
C ALA A 275 -17.06 13.48 -24.47
N ARG A 276 -16.95 12.18 -24.34
CA ARG A 276 -17.32 11.23 -25.40
C ARG A 276 -18.84 11.08 -25.44
N THR A 277 -19.47 11.90 -26.26
CA THR A 277 -20.88 11.86 -26.64
C THR A 277 -20.97 11.51 -28.13
N PRO A 278 -22.15 11.23 -28.71
CA PRO A 278 -22.25 10.96 -30.15
C PRO A 278 -21.63 12.07 -31.04
N THR A 279 -21.66 13.31 -30.55
CA THR A 279 -21.05 14.45 -31.23
C THR A 279 -19.68 14.87 -30.70
N SER A 280 -19.14 14.11 -29.75
CA SER A 280 -17.84 14.41 -29.09
C SER A 280 -17.78 15.85 -28.57
N ALA A 281 -18.50 16.12 -27.48
CA ALA A 281 -18.71 17.47 -26.93
C ALA A 281 -17.40 18.10 -26.40
N PRO A 282 -16.99 19.27 -26.92
CA PRO A 282 -15.83 19.98 -26.38
C PRO A 282 -16.13 20.57 -25.01
N LEU A 283 -15.17 20.51 -24.11
CA LEU A 283 -15.26 21.02 -22.75
C LEU A 283 -14.40 22.28 -22.62
N LYS A 284 -15.03 23.39 -22.23
CA LYS A 284 -14.33 24.65 -21.97
C LYS A 284 -13.92 24.71 -20.51
N LEU A 285 -12.69 24.30 -20.21
CA LEU A 285 -12.14 24.37 -18.85
C LEU A 285 -11.43 25.70 -18.63
N LYS A 286 -11.60 26.29 -17.44
CA LYS A 286 -10.94 27.55 -17.06
C LYS A 286 -9.43 27.38 -16.80
N LYS A 287 -9.03 26.19 -16.37
CA LYS A 287 -7.64 25.80 -16.09
C LYS A 287 -7.42 24.34 -16.51
N LYS A 288 -6.17 23.96 -16.71
CA LYS A 288 -5.76 22.58 -16.95
C LYS A 288 -5.84 21.81 -15.63
N PRO A 289 -6.74 20.80 -15.51
CA PRO A 289 -6.77 19.98 -14.31
C PRO A 289 -5.56 19.04 -14.28
N GLN A 290 -4.92 18.95 -13.13
CA GLN A 290 -3.83 17.99 -12.89
C GLN A 290 -4.34 16.66 -12.33
N LYS A 291 -5.49 16.72 -11.63
CA LYS A 291 -6.13 15.59 -11.00
C LYS A 291 -7.62 15.61 -11.29
N ILE A 292 -8.14 14.50 -11.74
CA ILE A 292 -9.56 14.33 -12.07
C ILE A 292 -10.19 13.41 -11.01
N ARG A 293 -11.26 13.89 -10.39
CA ARG A 293 -12.13 13.06 -9.56
C ARG A 293 -13.25 12.48 -10.39
N VAL A 294 -13.40 11.16 -10.36
CA VAL A 294 -14.53 10.43 -10.93
C VAL A 294 -15.44 9.98 -9.80
N GLN A 295 -16.71 10.29 -9.91
CA GLN A 295 -17.74 9.87 -8.96
C GLN A 295 -18.83 9.12 -9.72
N LEU A 296 -19.07 7.88 -9.34
CA LEU A 296 -20.11 7.01 -9.87
C LEU A 296 -21.19 6.82 -8.81
N ASP A 297 -22.44 7.10 -9.17
CA ASP A 297 -23.63 6.78 -8.38
C ASP A 297 -24.46 5.79 -9.21
N CYS A 298 -24.37 4.51 -8.85
CA CYS A 298 -24.98 3.42 -9.63
C CYS A 298 -26.51 3.51 -9.62
N GLU A 299 -27.12 3.86 -8.49
CA GLU A 299 -28.56 3.97 -8.32
C GLU A 299 -29.13 5.19 -9.08
N ALA A 300 -28.46 6.33 -8.96
CA ALA A 300 -28.86 7.54 -9.69
C ALA A 300 -28.47 7.49 -11.18
N GLY A 301 -27.70 6.50 -11.60
CA GLY A 301 -27.20 6.38 -12.96
C GLY A 301 -26.35 7.57 -13.38
N ARG A 302 -25.43 8.01 -12.51
CA ARG A 302 -24.67 9.24 -12.72
C ARG A 302 -23.17 9.01 -12.65
N VAL A 303 -22.46 9.53 -13.66
CA VAL A 303 -21.01 9.67 -13.62
C VAL A 303 -20.67 11.15 -13.62
N THR A 304 -19.97 11.62 -12.60
CA THR A 304 -19.53 13.01 -12.47
C THR A 304 -18.02 13.08 -12.53
N PHE A 305 -17.52 13.99 -13.34
CA PHE A 305 -16.09 14.32 -13.44
C PHE A 305 -15.89 15.72 -12.88
N SER A 306 -14.92 15.89 -12.00
CA SER A 306 -14.55 17.18 -11.41
C SER A 306 -13.04 17.31 -11.28
N ASP A 307 -12.56 18.54 -11.23
CA ASP A 307 -11.18 18.81 -10.82
C ASP A 307 -11.06 18.48 -9.32
N ALA A 308 -10.16 17.56 -8.96
CA ALA A 308 -10.00 17.13 -7.56
C ALA A 308 -9.44 18.24 -6.65
N ALA A 309 -8.82 19.29 -7.22
CA ALA A 309 -8.23 20.38 -6.45
C ALA A 309 -9.29 21.37 -5.88
N ASP A 310 -10.34 21.63 -6.63
CA ASP A 310 -11.38 22.62 -6.24
C ASP A 310 -12.81 22.11 -6.36
N ASN A 311 -12.98 20.82 -6.72
CA ASN A 311 -14.28 20.16 -6.96
C ASN A 311 -15.13 20.82 -8.07
N SER A 312 -14.52 21.66 -8.93
CA SER A 312 -15.23 22.24 -10.07
C SER A 312 -15.64 21.14 -11.06
N ILE A 313 -16.90 21.16 -11.45
CA ILE A 313 -17.47 20.12 -12.31
C ILE A 313 -16.95 20.30 -13.72
N ILE A 314 -16.36 19.23 -14.27
CA ILE A 314 -15.90 19.13 -15.66
C ILE A 314 -17.05 18.66 -16.56
N TYR A 315 -17.67 17.52 -16.20
CA TYR A 315 -18.77 16.94 -16.96
C TYR A 315 -19.64 16.02 -16.11
N LYS A 316 -20.89 15.81 -16.53
CA LYS A 316 -21.81 14.84 -15.91
C LYS A 316 -22.54 14.05 -16.97
N TYR A 317 -22.43 12.73 -16.88
CA TYR A 317 -23.34 11.84 -17.59
C TYR A 317 -24.49 11.44 -16.69
N LYS A 318 -25.65 11.23 -17.29
CA LYS A 318 -26.83 10.64 -16.66
C LYS A 318 -27.33 9.51 -17.55
N ASN A 319 -27.34 8.30 -17.05
CA ASN A 319 -27.77 7.11 -17.77
C ASN A 319 -28.33 6.07 -16.78
N LYS A 320 -29.04 5.09 -17.29
CA LYS A 320 -29.45 3.92 -16.50
C LYS A 320 -28.50 2.78 -16.80
N PHE A 321 -27.70 2.38 -15.80
CA PHE A 321 -26.84 1.22 -15.92
C PHE A 321 -27.68 -0.06 -15.84
N THR A 322 -27.56 -0.94 -16.83
CA THR A 322 -28.31 -2.20 -16.95
C THR A 322 -27.41 -3.42 -16.70
N GLU A 323 -26.12 -3.21 -16.59
CA GLU A 323 -25.09 -4.20 -16.33
C GLU A 323 -23.97 -3.60 -15.48
N LYS A 324 -23.00 -4.39 -15.04
CA LYS A 324 -21.80 -3.92 -14.34
C LYS A 324 -21.07 -2.88 -15.17
N VAL A 325 -20.52 -1.89 -14.50
CA VAL A 325 -19.61 -0.92 -15.09
C VAL A 325 -18.23 -1.02 -14.44
N PHE A 326 -17.20 -0.81 -15.24
CA PHE A 326 -15.82 -0.88 -14.79
C PHE A 326 -15.14 0.48 -14.92
N PRO A 327 -14.28 0.88 -13.96
CA PRO A 327 -13.40 2.01 -14.16
C PRO A 327 -12.53 1.81 -15.41
N TYR A 328 -12.41 2.86 -16.22
CA TYR A 328 -11.71 2.84 -17.50
C TYR A 328 -10.63 3.90 -17.53
N PHE A 329 -9.46 3.52 -18.04
CA PHE A 329 -8.30 4.39 -18.15
C PHE A 329 -7.57 4.16 -19.46
N SER A 330 -7.24 5.25 -20.15
CA SER A 330 -6.42 5.25 -21.38
C SER A 330 -5.37 6.34 -21.26
N ASN A 331 -4.13 5.98 -21.55
CA ASN A 331 -3.01 6.90 -21.57
C ASN A 331 -2.13 6.58 -22.77
N THR A 332 -2.01 7.52 -23.70
CA THR A 332 -1.14 7.43 -24.86
C THR A 332 0.05 8.39 -24.77
N CYS A 333 0.26 8.98 -23.60
CA CYS A 333 1.37 9.88 -23.35
C CYS A 333 2.63 9.11 -22.95
N LYS A 334 3.69 9.23 -23.76
CA LYS A 334 4.98 8.56 -23.54
C LYS A 334 5.74 9.07 -22.31
N ARG A 335 5.58 10.36 -21.98
CA ARG A 335 6.42 11.05 -20.98
C ARG A 335 5.83 11.02 -19.57
N HIS A 336 4.53 10.98 -19.47
CA HIS A 336 3.84 11.13 -18.20
C HIS A 336 2.94 9.92 -17.93
N PRO A 337 3.19 9.18 -16.87
CA PRO A 337 2.27 8.14 -16.44
C PRO A 337 0.98 8.75 -15.89
N MET A 338 -0.07 7.96 -15.87
CA MET A 338 -1.31 8.26 -15.17
C MET A 338 -1.35 7.47 -13.86
N HIS A 339 -1.72 8.11 -12.76
CA HIS A 339 -1.75 7.48 -11.43
C HIS A 339 -3.15 7.51 -10.83
N ILE A 340 -3.63 6.38 -10.34
CA ILE A 340 -4.79 6.31 -9.46
C ILE A 340 -4.30 6.61 -8.05
N LEU A 341 -4.88 7.63 -7.42
CA LEU A 341 -4.41 8.12 -6.14
C LEU A 341 -4.98 7.31 -4.98
N ALA A 342 -4.15 7.12 -3.97
CA ALA A 342 -4.59 6.54 -2.71
C ALA A 342 -5.51 7.49 -1.95
N GLU A 343 -6.48 6.92 -1.22
CA GLU A 343 -7.37 7.66 -0.32
C GLU A 343 -6.92 7.48 1.14
N LYS A 344 -7.18 8.51 1.94
CA LYS A 344 -6.99 8.40 3.39
C LYS A 344 -8.15 7.61 3.98
N VAL A 345 -7.81 6.52 4.64
CA VAL A 345 -8.77 5.76 5.45
C VAL A 345 -8.82 6.37 6.84
N SER A 346 -9.99 6.77 7.28
CA SER A 346 -10.23 7.22 8.65
C SER A 346 -11.09 6.19 9.36
N VAL A 347 -10.66 5.75 10.52
CA VAL A 347 -11.42 4.82 11.35
C VAL A 347 -12.07 5.62 12.47
N TYR A 348 -13.37 5.50 12.59
CA TYR A 348 -14.14 6.09 13.67
C TYR A 348 -14.58 4.97 14.61
N THR A 349 -14.36 5.15 15.91
CA THR A 349 -14.97 4.31 16.94
C THR A 349 -16.32 4.93 17.31
N GLU A 350 -17.40 4.16 17.22
CA GLU A 350 -18.72 4.55 17.74
C GLU A 350 -18.76 4.47 19.27
#